data_df308de1914f8a201aadd705484b91b5
#
_entry.id   df308de1914f8a201aadd705484b91b5
#
_cell.length_a   1.000
_cell.length_b   1.000
_cell.length_c   1.000
_cell.angle_alpha   90.00
_cell.angle_beta   90.00
_cell.angle_gamma   90.00
#
_symmetry.space_group_name_H-M   'P 1'
#
loop_
_entity.id
_entity.type
_entity.pdbx_description
1 polymer ?
#
loop_
_entity_poly.entity_id
_entity_poly.type
_entity_poly.pdbx_seq_one_letter_code
_entity_poly.pdbx_strand_id
1 'polypeptide(L)'
;GDKATEVKTETNFAIKSAYDKEKRRSKDEQMYGYESLQKGLELYFEVQVENDDLAKDIKNALVGKKRVGRSRTAQYGLVEIAETDYSDVKCEKSENNIVTVYADGRLIFLDKYGLPTFRPTEEQLGLPEEAKILWEKSQIRTFQYAPWNYKRQCFDADRCGIEKGSVFVVDVSNCGNLD
;
A
#
# COMPACT_ATOMS: atom_id res chain seq x y z
N GLY A 1 7.54 -19.07 16.23
CA GLY A 1 7.12 -18.15 15.19
C GLY A 1 7.76 -16.80 15.44
N ASP A 2 8.48 -16.28 14.45
CA ASP A 2 9.12 -14.99 14.55
C ASP A 2 8.08 -13.90 14.73
N LYS A 3 8.29 -13.05 15.72
CA LYS A 3 7.40 -11.91 15.93
C LYS A 3 7.58 -10.93 14.78
N ALA A 4 6.50 -10.62 14.07
CA ALA A 4 6.49 -9.54 13.12
C ALA A 4 6.93 -8.24 13.84
N THR A 5 8.05 -7.69 13.41
CA THR A 5 8.56 -6.44 13.98
C THR A 5 7.90 -5.29 13.23
N GLU A 6 7.13 -4.47 13.92
CA GLU A 6 6.56 -3.27 13.34
C GLU A 6 7.71 -2.29 13.00
N VAL A 7 7.92 -2.05 11.72
CA VAL A 7 8.85 -1.02 11.26
C VAL A 7 8.16 0.33 11.38
N LYS A 8 8.52 1.11 12.41
CA LYS A 8 8.07 2.49 12.53
C LYS A 8 8.85 3.35 11.53
N THR A 9 8.13 3.84 10.54
CA THR A 9 8.67 4.87 9.63
C THR A 9 8.82 6.18 10.41
N GLU A 10 10.07 6.58 10.65
CA GLU A 10 10.33 7.88 11.26
C GLU A 10 10.05 8.99 10.25
N THR A 11 9.30 9.99 10.69
CA THR A 11 8.98 11.17 9.90
C THR A 11 9.57 12.43 10.53
N ASN A 12 9.95 13.37 9.67
CA ASN A 12 10.37 14.70 10.07
C ASN A 12 9.24 15.69 9.80
N PHE A 13 8.96 16.53 10.77
CA PHE A 13 8.00 17.60 10.63
C PHE A 13 8.68 18.95 10.58
N ALA A 14 8.42 19.73 9.53
CA ALA A 14 8.99 21.07 9.36
C ALA A 14 7.87 22.11 9.19
N ILE A 15 7.89 23.14 10.03
CA ILE A 15 6.99 24.28 9.90
C ILE A 15 7.65 25.32 9.00
N LYS A 16 6.91 25.82 8.03
CA LYS A 16 7.33 26.89 7.12
C LYS A 16 6.31 28.02 7.15
N SER A 17 6.79 29.22 6.94
CA SER A 17 5.93 30.39 6.77
C SER A 17 6.20 31.03 5.41
N ALA A 18 5.17 31.58 4.79
CA ALA A 18 5.36 32.42 3.63
C ALA A 18 6.06 33.71 4.06
N TYR A 19 7.05 34.13 3.28
CA TYR A 19 7.80 35.37 3.53
C TYR A 19 7.18 36.54 2.78
N ASP A 20 6.91 37.63 3.51
CA ASP A 20 6.50 38.89 2.94
C ASP A 20 7.73 39.73 2.60
N LYS A 21 8.01 39.90 1.31
CA LYS A 21 9.19 40.62 0.85
C LYS A 21 9.14 42.14 1.13
N GLU A 22 7.94 42.70 1.16
CA GLU A 22 7.76 44.15 1.40
C GLU A 22 7.93 44.48 2.88
N LYS A 23 7.28 43.68 3.74
CA LYS A 23 7.35 43.83 5.18
C LYS A 23 8.55 43.19 5.85
N ARG A 24 9.33 42.43 5.09
CA ARG A 24 10.51 41.66 5.54
C ARG A 24 10.25 40.78 6.77
N ARG A 25 9.05 40.20 6.85
CA ARG A 25 8.63 39.29 7.92
C ARG A 25 7.80 38.14 7.41
N SER A 26 7.52 37.17 8.24
CA SER A 26 6.53 36.11 7.90
C SER A 26 5.18 36.73 7.65
N LYS A 27 4.47 36.21 6.63
CA LYS A 27 3.06 36.58 6.42
C LYS A 27 2.21 36.04 7.54
N ASP A 28 1.35 36.89 8.07
CA ASP A 28 0.40 36.48 9.10
C ASP A 28 -0.55 35.40 8.53
N GLU A 29 -0.90 34.40 9.34
CA GLU A 29 -1.82 33.29 9.00
C GLU A 29 -1.37 32.37 7.84
N GLN A 30 -0.13 32.46 7.39
CA GLN A 30 0.41 31.61 6.30
C GLN A 30 1.54 30.69 6.80
N MET A 31 1.31 30.03 7.93
CA MET A 31 2.16 28.94 8.38
C MET A 31 1.61 27.61 7.88
N TYR A 32 2.49 26.76 7.38
CA TYR A 32 2.13 25.42 6.92
C TYR A 32 3.19 24.41 7.32
N GLY A 33 2.74 23.19 7.63
CA GLY A 33 3.61 22.09 7.99
C GLY A 33 3.84 21.14 6.83
N TYR A 34 5.06 20.64 6.73
CA TYR A 34 5.41 19.49 5.90
C TYR A 34 5.83 18.34 6.79
N GLU A 35 5.20 17.20 6.58
CA GLU A 35 5.68 15.93 7.08
C GLU A 35 6.42 15.22 5.94
N SER A 36 7.61 14.74 6.22
CA SER A 36 8.45 14.04 5.24
C SER A 36 9.07 12.81 5.87
N LEU A 37 9.27 11.78 5.05
CA LEU A 37 10.02 10.61 5.45
C LEU A 37 11.47 10.99 5.74
N GLN A 38 12.07 10.32 6.71
CA GLN A 38 13.46 10.55 7.10
C GLN A 38 14.41 10.19 5.95
N LYS A 39 15.48 10.97 5.82
CA LYS A 39 16.52 10.68 4.84
C LYS A 39 17.25 9.38 5.19
N GLY A 40 17.48 8.54 4.18
CA GLY A 40 18.15 7.25 4.34
C GLY A 40 17.19 6.09 4.60
N LEU A 41 15.88 6.32 4.60
CA LEU A 41 14.89 5.24 4.61
C LEU A 41 14.97 4.47 3.28
N GLU A 42 15.08 3.17 3.36
CA GLU A 42 15.03 2.24 2.24
C GLU A 42 13.66 1.55 2.21
N LEU A 43 13.02 1.58 1.05
CA LEU A 43 11.74 0.94 0.80
C LEU A 43 11.87 0.06 -0.44
N TYR A 44 11.27 -1.11 -0.39
CA TYR A 44 11.24 -2.06 -1.51
C TYR A 44 9.85 -2.06 -2.15
N PHE A 45 9.83 -2.22 -3.44
CA PHE A 45 8.60 -2.44 -4.20
C PHE A 45 8.88 -3.35 -5.39
N GLU A 46 7.89 -4.08 -5.80
CA GLU A 46 7.92 -4.96 -6.96
C GLU A 46 7.01 -4.42 -8.06
N VAL A 47 7.41 -4.62 -9.30
CA VAL A 47 6.60 -4.29 -10.48
C VAL A 47 6.44 -5.54 -11.32
N GLN A 48 5.23 -6.08 -11.37
CA GLN A 48 4.89 -7.22 -12.19
C GLN A 48 4.42 -6.74 -13.56
N VAL A 49 4.93 -7.36 -14.62
CA VAL A 49 4.62 -7.00 -16.01
C VAL A 49 4.40 -8.25 -16.85
N GLU A 50 3.56 -8.12 -17.88
CA GLU A 50 3.15 -9.23 -18.73
C GLU A 50 4.21 -9.66 -19.75
N ASN A 51 5.16 -8.78 -20.10
CA ASN A 51 6.20 -9.07 -21.10
C ASN A 51 7.52 -8.34 -20.83
N ASP A 52 8.60 -8.89 -21.39
CA ASP A 52 9.97 -8.42 -21.16
C ASP A 52 10.26 -7.03 -21.78
N ASP A 53 9.61 -6.66 -22.85
CA ASP A 53 9.86 -5.36 -23.49
C ASP A 53 9.26 -4.25 -22.63
N LEU A 54 8.06 -4.45 -22.10
CA LEU A 54 7.46 -3.55 -21.13
C LEU A 54 8.29 -3.45 -19.83
N ALA A 55 8.86 -4.58 -19.40
CA ALA A 55 9.77 -4.61 -18.24
C ALA A 55 10.98 -3.69 -18.45
N LYS A 56 11.62 -3.73 -19.62
CA LYS A 56 12.75 -2.86 -19.98
C LYS A 56 12.37 -1.40 -19.99
N ASP A 57 11.22 -1.07 -20.57
CA ASP A 57 10.74 0.31 -20.66
C ASP A 57 10.44 0.88 -19.27
N ILE A 58 9.77 0.11 -18.41
CA ILE A 58 9.48 0.50 -17.03
C ILE A 58 10.78 0.65 -16.24
N LYS A 59 11.72 -0.28 -16.36
CA LYS A 59 13.03 -0.19 -15.73
C LYS A 59 13.75 1.09 -16.13
N ASN A 60 13.85 1.38 -17.43
CA ASN A 60 14.48 2.59 -17.94
C ASN A 60 13.80 3.87 -17.44
N ALA A 61 12.47 3.83 -17.28
CA ALA A 61 11.70 4.94 -16.76
C ALA A 61 11.88 5.14 -15.25
N LEU A 62 12.02 4.07 -14.45
CA LEU A 62 12.03 4.12 -12.98
C LEU A 62 13.43 4.28 -12.40
N VAL A 63 14.43 3.56 -12.89
CA VAL A 63 15.77 3.54 -12.30
C VAL A 63 16.44 4.92 -12.33
N GLY A 64 17.16 5.23 -11.27
CA GLY A 64 17.90 6.47 -11.09
C GLY A 64 17.22 7.49 -10.16
N LYS A 65 17.68 8.72 -10.21
CA LYS A 65 17.16 9.79 -9.34
C LYS A 65 15.81 10.30 -9.84
N LYS A 66 14.81 10.22 -8.98
CA LYS A 66 13.44 10.63 -9.27
C LYS A 66 12.94 11.61 -8.21
N ARG A 67 11.87 12.31 -8.54
CA ARG A 67 11.17 13.16 -7.59
C ARG A 67 9.73 12.68 -7.39
N VAL A 68 9.41 12.29 -6.18
CA VAL A 68 8.13 11.69 -5.81
C VAL A 68 7.49 12.51 -4.70
N GLY A 69 6.18 12.46 -4.61
CA GLY A 69 5.41 13.10 -3.56
C GLY A 69 4.96 14.52 -3.88
N ARG A 70 4.31 15.14 -2.91
CA ARG A 70 3.56 16.40 -3.09
C ARG A 70 4.46 17.61 -3.36
N SER A 71 5.60 17.70 -2.69
CA SER A 71 6.51 18.86 -2.77
C SER A 71 7.75 18.59 -3.63
N ARG A 72 7.58 17.79 -4.66
CA ARG A 72 8.66 17.27 -5.54
C ARG A 72 9.45 18.34 -6.29
N THR A 73 8.89 19.51 -6.52
CA THR A 73 9.54 20.59 -7.28
C THR A 73 10.42 21.50 -6.42
N ALA A 74 10.32 21.39 -5.11
CA ALA A 74 11.04 22.25 -4.18
C ALA A 74 12.10 21.45 -3.39
N GLN A 75 11.85 21.22 -2.12
CA GLN A 75 12.87 20.75 -1.17
C GLN A 75 12.82 19.24 -0.91
N TYR A 76 11.65 18.62 -1.13
CA TYR A 76 11.38 17.24 -0.75
C TYR A 76 11.28 16.30 -1.97
N GLY A 77 11.13 15.00 -1.67
CA GLY A 77 10.77 13.99 -2.63
C GLY A 77 11.89 13.50 -3.54
N LEU A 78 13.15 13.83 -3.27
CA LEU A 78 14.26 13.22 -3.99
C LEU A 78 14.45 11.79 -3.50
N VAL A 79 14.30 10.82 -4.41
CA VAL A 79 14.55 9.40 -4.18
C VAL A 79 15.54 8.88 -5.22
N GLU A 80 16.27 7.86 -4.87
CA GLU A 80 17.10 7.09 -5.78
C GLU A 80 16.55 5.67 -5.87
N ILE A 81 16.16 5.27 -7.07
CA ILE A 81 15.60 3.94 -7.33
C ILE A 81 16.69 3.10 -7.97
N ALA A 82 16.99 1.96 -7.35
CA ALA A 82 17.95 1.00 -7.85
C ALA A 82 17.29 -0.39 -7.89
N GLU A 83 17.77 -1.24 -8.79
CA GLU A 83 17.40 -2.65 -8.77
C GLU A 83 18.05 -3.35 -7.59
N THR A 84 17.35 -4.30 -7.04
CA THR A 84 17.85 -5.17 -6.00
C THR A 84 17.23 -6.56 -6.12
N ASP A 85 17.98 -7.57 -5.76
CA ASP A 85 17.48 -8.94 -5.63
C ASP A 85 16.85 -9.12 -4.25
N TYR A 86 15.66 -8.55 -4.07
CA TYR A 86 14.87 -8.77 -2.86
C TYR A 86 14.14 -10.11 -2.99
N SER A 87 14.48 -11.07 -2.15
CA SER A 87 13.69 -12.29 -2.03
C SER A 87 12.58 -12.08 -1.02
N ASP A 88 11.37 -12.27 -1.47
CA ASP A 88 10.18 -12.21 -0.62
C ASP A 88 10.28 -13.16 0.57
N VAL A 89 9.65 -12.80 1.68
CA VAL A 89 9.53 -13.68 2.82
C VAL A 89 8.82 -14.95 2.36
N LYS A 90 9.53 -16.08 2.37
CA LYS A 90 8.95 -17.37 2.00
C LYS A 90 7.78 -17.65 2.93
N CYS A 91 6.59 -17.81 2.36
CA CYS A 91 5.44 -18.29 3.11
C CYS A 91 5.77 -19.69 3.65
N GLU A 92 5.85 -19.83 4.97
CA GLU A 92 5.98 -21.14 5.60
C GLU A 92 4.67 -21.91 5.42
N LYS A 93 4.73 -23.09 4.81
CA LYS A 93 3.57 -23.98 4.72
C LYS A 93 3.18 -24.42 6.14
N SER A 94 1.95 -24.20 6.51
CA SER A 94 1.39 -24.71 7.77
C SER A 94 1.35 -26.24 7.71
N GLU A 95 1.71 -26.92 8.81
CA GLU A 95 1.69 -28.37 8.93
C GLU A 95 0.28 -29.00 8.76
N ASN A 96 -0.78 -28.20 8.79
CA ASN A 96 -2.18 -28.63 8.82
C ASN A 96 -3.00 -28.24 7.59
N ASN A 97 -2.41 -27.99 6.44
CA ASN A 97 -3.12 -27.51 5.25
C ASN A 97 -3.94 -26.22 5.47
N ILE A 98 -3.61 -25.47 6.50
CA ILE A 98 -4.21 -24.17 6.80
C ILE A 98 -3.18 -23.07 6.49
N VAL A 99 -3.56 -22.14 5.67
CA VAL A 99 -2.74 -20.97 5.35
C VAL A 99 -3.38 -19.72 5.94
N THR A 100 -2.54 -18.83 6.44
CA THR A 100 -2.99 -17.54 6.95
C THR A 100 -2.57 -16.46 5.96
N VAL A 101 -3.55 -15.78 5.38
CA VAL A 101 -3.33 -14.63 4.49
C VAL A 101 -3.51 -13.37 5.31
N TYR A 102 -2.45 -12.58 5.36
CA TYR A 102 -2.42 -11.33 6.13
C TYR A 102 -2.54 -10.12 5.22
N ALA A 103 -3.49 -9.23 5.50
CA ALA A 103 -3.64 -7.99 4.76
C ALA A 103 -2.57 -6.97 5.20
N ASP A 104 -1.50 -6.84 4.44
CA ASP A 104 -0.44 -5.86 4.71
C ASP A 104 -0.77 -4.43 4.25
N GLY A 105 -1.84 -4.27 3.53
CA GLY A 105 -2.39 -2.98 3.09
C GLY A 105 -3.91 -2.93 3.21
N ARG A 106 -4.47 -1.78 2.85
CA ARG A 106 -5.92 -1.61 2.70
C ARG A 106 -6.38 -2.27 1.42
N LEU A 107 -7.40 -3.12 1.53
CA LEU A 107 -7.94 -3.89 0.42
C LEU A 107 -9.38 -3.43 0.13
N ILE A 108 -9.70 -3.30 -1.15
CA ILE A 108 -11.05 -2.97 -1.60
C ILE A 108 -11.46 -4.04 -2.59
N PHE A 109 -12.48 -4.79 -2.24
CA PHE A 109 -13.08 -5.81 -3.11
C PHE A 109 -14.48 -5.37 -3.52
N LEU A 110 -14.85 -5.72 -4.73
CA LEU A 110 -16.19 -5.47 -5.26
C LEU A 110 -16.88 -6.81 -5.49
N ASP A 111 -18.17 -6.85 -5.20
CA ASP A 111 -19.00 -8.00 -5.56
C ASP A 111 -19.33 -8.01 -7.06
N LYS A 112 -20.08 -9.01 -7.48
CA LYS A 112 -20.51 -9.17 -8.89
C LYS A 112 -21.37 -8.01 -9.44
N TYR A 113 -21.87 -7.15 -8.58
CA TYR A 113 -22.64 -5.96 -8.93
C TYR A 113 -21.81 -4.68 -8.87
N GLY A 114 -20.51 -4.77 -8.57
CA GLY A 114 -19.63 -3.63 -8.41
C GLY A 114 -19.78 -2.89 -7.08
N LEU A 115 -20.42 -3.50 -6.09
CA LEU A 115 -20.55 -2.93 -4.74
C LEU A 115 -19.41 -3.40 -3.83
N PRO A 116 -18.90 -2.53 -2.93
CA PRO A 116 -17.88 -2.93 -1.97
C PRO A 116 -18.34 -4.11 -1.10
N THR A 117 -17.45 -5.09 -0.95
CA THR A 117 -17.72 -6.26 -0.11
C THR A 117 -16.61 -6.50 0.90
N PHE A 118 -16.98 -7.02 2.07
CA PHE A 118 -16.04 -7.50 3.10
C PHE A 118 -15.80 -9.01 3.02
N ARG A 119 -16.40 -9.66 2.03
CA ARG A 119 -16.24 -11.10 1.79
C ARG A 119 -15.70 -11.31 0.38
N PRO A 120 -14.37 -11.13 0.18
CA PRO A 120 -13.76 -11.48 -1.09
C PRO A 120 -13.91 -12.96 -1.38
N THR A 121 -13.87 -13.29 -2.66
CA THR A 121 -13.76 -14.68 -3.12
C THR A 121 -12.31 -15.16 -3.03
N GLU A 122 -12.12 -16.46 -3.13
CA GLU A 122 -10.80 -17.08 -3.17
C GLU A 122 -9.97 -16.52 -4.33
N GLU A 123 -10.56 -16.37 -5.51
CA GLU A 123 -9.94 -15.77 -6.69
C GLU A 123 -9.48 -14.32 -6.44
N GLN A 124 -10.31 -13.52 -5.78
CA GLN A 124 -9.96 -12.12 -5.45
C GLN A 124 -8.79 -12.01 -4.47
N LEU A 125 -8.54 -13.04 -3.68
CA LEU A 125 -7.38 -13.15 -2.80
C LEU A 125 -6.17 -13.80 -3.48
N GLY A 126 -6.26 -14.12 -4.77
CA GLY A 126 -5.21 -14.81 -5.51
C GLY A 126 -5.00 -16.27 -5.09
N LEU A 127 -6.03 -16.89 -4.52
CA LEU A 127 -6.00 -18.27 -4.04
C LEU A 127 -6.48 -19.24 -5.13
N PRO A 128 -6.02 -20.51 -5.10
CA PRO A 128 -6.57 -21.56 -5.96
C PRO A 128 -8.08 -21.73 -5.80
N GLU A 129 -8.76 -22.18 -6.85
CA GLU A 129 -10.23 -22.38 -6.86
C GLU A 129 -10.68 -23.41 -5.81
N GLU A 130 -9.83 -24.38 -5.52
CA GLU A 130 -10.10 -25.43 -4.52
C GLU A 130 -9.85 -24.98 -3.08
N ALA A 131 -9.26 -23.81 -2.87
CA ALA A 131 -9.06 -23.23 -1.55
C ALA A 131 -10.40 -22.79 -0.95
N LYS A 132 -10.50 -22.82 0.38
CA LYS A 132 -11.71 -22.41 1.09
C LYS A 132 -11.40 -21.45 2.22
N ILE A 133 -11.99 -20.25 2.19
CA ILE A 133 -11.84 -19.28 3.27
C ILE A 133 -12.69 -19.73 4.47
N LEU A 134 -12.03 -19.90 5.62
CA LEU A 134 -12.67 -20.24 6.90
C LEU A 134 -13.07 -18.96 7.62
N TRP A 135 -14.25 -18.46 7.32
CA TRP A 135 -14.74 -17.17 7.84
C TRP A 135 -14.86 -17.14 9.37
N GLU A 136 -15.19 -18.26 9.99
CA GLU A 136 -15.29 -18.41 11.45
C GLU A 136 -13.95 -18.31 12.17
N LYS A 137 -12.84 -18.48 11.45
CA LYS A 137 -11.46 -18.36 11.97
C LYS A 137 -10.77 -17.10 11.50
N SER A 138 -11.37 -16.38 10.55
CA SER A 138 -10.83 -15.16 9.97
C SER A 138 -11.20 -13.95 10.81
N GLN A 139 -10.32 -12.96 10.86
CA GLN A 139 -10.56 -11.70 11.56
C GLN A 139 -10.43 -10.53 10.60
N ILE A 140 -11.55 -9.87 10.35
CA ILE A 140 -11.63 -8.76 9.41
C ILE A 140 -11.85 -7.46 10.18
N ARG A 141 -10.98 -6.48 9.92
CA ARG A 141 -11.14 -5.09 10.32
C ARG A 141 -11.60 -4.30 9.11
N THR A 142 -12.42 -3.30 9.30
CA THR A 142 -12.98 -2.52 8.20
C THR A 142 -12.62 -1.05 8.33
N PHE A 143 -12.57 -0.35 7.21
CA PHE A 143 -12.45 1.10 7.16
C PHE A 143 -13.47 1.68 6.17
N GLN A 144 -13.77 2.95 6.35
CA GLN A 144 -14.66 3.71 5.48
C GLN A 144 -13.94 4.97 5.02
N TYR A 145 -14.18 5.38 3.79
CA TYR A 145 -13.60 6.60 3.23
C TYR A 145 -14.52 7.20 2.17
N ALA A 146 -14.47 8.52 2.04
CA ALA A 146 -15.12 9.26 0.98
C ALA A 146 -14.05 9.75 -0.01
N PRO A 147 -13.99 9.23 -1.24
CA PRO A 147 -13.03 9.71 -2.21
C PRO A 147 -13.39 11.12 -2.70
N TRP A 148 -12.40 12.00 -2.77
CA TRP A 148 -12.59 13.32 -3.36
C TRP A 148 -12.64 13.23 -4.89
N ASN A 149 -13.73 13.72 -5.47
CA ASN A 149 -13.89 13.81 -6.91
C ASN A 149 -13.43 15.17 -7.42
N TYR A 150 -12.26 15.24 -8.01
CA TYR A 150 -11.68 16.48 -8.46
C TYR A 150 -12.48 17.17 -9.57
N LYS A 151 -13.12 16.42 -10.47
CA LYS A 151 -13.96 17.00 -11.53
C LYS A 151 -15.25 17.61 -11.01
N ARG A 152 -15.86 16.97 -10.02
CA ARG A 152 -17.11 17.42 -9.39
C ARG A 152 -16.90 18.38 -8.22
N GLN A 153 -15.66 18.56 -7.75
CA GLN A 153 -15.28 19.37 -6.60
C GLN A 153 -16.09 19.04 -5.34
N CYS A 154 -16.37 17.76 -5.13
CA CYS A 154 -17.08 17.24 -3.95
C CYS A 154 -16.60 15.84 -3.61
N PHE A 155 -16.95 15.37 -2.41
CA PHE A 155 -16.78 13.97 -2.06
C PHE A 155 -17.80 13.11 -2.81
N ASP A 156 -17.35 11.97 -3.31
CA ASP A 156 -18.23 10.90 -3.78
C ASP A 156 -18.85 10.16 -2.58
N ALA A 157 -19.79 9.26 -2.86
CA ALA A 157 -20.40 8.42 -1.83
C ALA A 157 -19.33 7.64 -1.04
N ASP A 158 -19.61 7.44 0.23
CA ASP A 158 -18.76 6.65 1.11
C ASP A 158 -18.54 5.25 0.56
N ARG A 159 -17.30 4.82 0.63
CA ARG A 159 -16.86 3.47 0.27
C ARG A 159 -16.28 2.79 1.49
N CYS A 160 -16.36 1.48 1.51
CA CYS A 160 -15.79 0.68 2.59
C CYS A 160 -14.80 -0.34 2.03
N GLY A 161 -13.90 -0.77 2.88
CA GLY A 161 -12.88 -1.74 2.55
C GLY A 161 -12.36 -2.46 3.78
N ILE A 162 -11.43 -3.36 3.55
CA ILE A 162 -10.77 -4.17 4.57
C ILE A 162 -9.49 -3.46 5.00
N GLU A 163 -9.34 -3.22 6.30
CA GLU A 163 -8.20 -2.49 6.87
C GLU A 163 -6.97 -3.41 6.96
N LYS A 164 -5.80 -2.81 6.82
CA LYS A 164 -4.52 -3.45 7.12
C LYS A 164 -4.57 -4.15 8.49
N GLY A 165 -3.94 -5.33 8.56
CA GLY A 165 -3.96 -6.18 9.76
C GLY A 165 -5.15 -7.12 9.85
N SER A 166 -6.00 -7.18 8.81
CA SER A 166 -7.00 -8.24 8.69
C SER A 166 -6.34 -9.56 8.34
N VAL A 167 -6.93 -10.65 8.79
CA VAL A 167 -6.38 -12.00 8.65
C VAL A 167 -7.45 -12.91 8.05
N PHE A 168 -7.13 -13.58 6.97
CA PHE A 168 -7.96 -14.62 6.37
C PHE A 168 -7.31 -15.98 6.65
N VAL A 169 -8.07 -16.88 7.20
CA VAL A 169 -7.64 -18.28 7.41
C VAL A 169 -8.22 -19.11 6.28
N VAL A 170 -7.38 -19.85 5.60
CA VAL A 170 -7.71 -20.56 4.37
C VAL A 170 -7.35 -22.03 4.52
N ASP A 171 -8.29 -22.91 4.22
CA ASP A 171 -8.07 -24.34 4.09
C ASP A 171 -7.65 -24.65 2.64
N VAL A 172 -6.46 -25.22 2.51
CA VAL A 172 -5.84 -25.61 1.22
C VAL A 172 -5.68 -27.11 1.09
N SER A 173 -6.40 -27.90 1.89
CA SER A 173 -6.32 -29.37 1.89
C SER A 173 -6.56 -30.01 0.51
N ASN A 174 -7.40 -29.38 -0.30
CA ASN A 174 -7.77 -29.86 -1.64
C ASN A 174 -6.91 -29.24 -2.76
N CYS A 175 -6.03 -28.31 -2.42
CA CYS A 175 -5.13 -27.69 -3.39
C CYS A 175 -3.93 -28.60 -3.64
N GLY A 176 -3.56 -28.82 -4.88
CA GLY A 176 -2.29 -29.44 -5.23
C GLY A 176 -1.12 -28.66 -4.63
N ASN A 177 0.11 -29.10 -4.87
CA ASN A 177 1.29 -28.40 -4.36
C ASN A 177 1.19 -26.90 -4.70
N LEU A 178 1.06 -26.07 -3.68
CA LEU A 178 1.23 -24.63 -3.77
C LEU A 178 2.75 -24.38 -3.85
N ASP A 179 3.27 -24.27 -5.08
CA ASP A 179 4.67 -23.88 -5.32
C ASP A 179 4.77 -22.34 -5.33
#